data_fae8dd709bce485f3065c6b96f5f266b
#
_entry.id   fae8dd709bce485f3065c6b96f5f266b
#
_cell.length_a   1.000
_cell.length_b   1.000
_cell.length_c   1.000
_cell.angle_alpha   90.00
_cell.angle_beta   90.00
_cell.angle_gamma   90.00
#
_symmetry.space_group_name_H-M   'P 1'
#
loop_
_entity.id
_entity.type
_entity.pdbx_description
1 polymer ?
#
loop_
_entity_poly.entity_id
_entity_poly.type
_entity_poly.pdbx_seq_one_letter_code
_entity_poly.pdbx_strand_id
1 'polypeptide(L)'
;MTTVGELGENLVADWLQLQQWHILQRRWRSGGGEIDLIVLSKSQAILAFVEVKTRSAGNWDLGGKLAIDDRKQGRIYEAAQIFLSFYPQWSDLTCRFDVALVSCQKSSLLALPEFSLDYPCQRQAGYQLRLQEYLVAVF
;
A
#
# COMPACT_ATOMS: atom_id res chain seq x y z
N MET A 1 -19.67 -4.64 1.16
CA MET A 1 -19.43 -3.26 1.63
C MET A 1 -17.94 -2.96 1.60
N THR A 2 -17.56 -1.83 1.03
CA THR A 2 -16.16 -1.43 0.95
C THR A 2 -15.72 -0.78 2.25
N THR A 3 -14.67 -1.27 2.87
CA THR A 3 -14.12 -0.69 4.10
C THR A 3 -13.23 0.53 3.79
N VAL A 4 -12.98 1.35 4.80
CA VAL A 4 -12.05 2.49 4.66
C VAL A 4 -10.65 2.00 4.29
N GLY A 5 -10.23 0.87 4.84
CA GLY A 5 -8.94 0.27 4.47
C GLY A 5 -8.87 -0.06 2.98
N GLU A 6 -9.95 -0.61 2.43
CA GLU A 6 -10.01 -0.93 1.00
C GLU A 6 -9.94 0.33 0.13
N LEU A 7 -10.55 1.42 0.58
CA LEU A 7 -10.48 2.70 -0.13
C LEU A 7 -9.04 3.21 -0.19
N GLY A 8 -8.30 3.10 0.90
CA GLY A 8 -6.90 3.47 0.93
C GLY A 8 -6.06 2.61 -0.01
N GLU A 9 -6.30 1.29 -0.03
CA GLU A 9 -5.63 0.39 -0.95
C GLU A 9 -5.90 0.75 -2.40
N ASN A 10 -7.15 1.14 -2.72
CA ASN A 10 -7.50 1.57 -4.07
C ASN A 10 -6.71 2.80 -4.49
N LEU A 11 -6.60 3.79 -3.61
CA LEU A 11 -5.83 5.00 -3.89
C LEU A 11 -4.36 4.66 -4.20
N VAL A 12 -3.75 3.84 -3.37
CA VAL A 12 -2.34 3.48 -3.53
C VAL A 12 -2.13 2.66 -4.80
N ALA A 13 -3.04 1.71 -5.08
CA ALA A 13 -2.96 0.91 -6.30
C ALA A 13 -3.04 1.78 -7.56
N ASP A 14 -3.98 2.73 -7.60
CA ASP A 14 -4.13 3.64 -8.73
C ASP A 14 -2.88 4.50 -8.92
N TRP A 15 -2.36 5.03 -7.81
CA TRP A 15 -1.15 5.85 -7.83
C TRP A 15 0.06 5.07 -8.35
N LEU A 16 0.23 3.83 -7.90
CA LEU A 16 1.33 2.97 -8.37
C LEU A 16 1.18 2.62 -9.86
N GLN A 17 -0.04 2.33 -10.31
CA GLN A 17 -0.29 2.02 -11.71
C GLN A 17 0.05 3.19 -12.63
N LEU A 18 -0.23 4.41 -12.19
CA LEU A 18 0.13 5.61 -12.95
C LEU A 18 1.64 5.77 -13.08
N GLN A 19 2.41 5.15 -12.21
CA GLN A 19 3.86 5.15 -12.24
C GLN A 19 4.43 3.90 -12.91
N GLN A 20 3.62 3.18 -13.66
CA GLN A 20 4.03 1.99 -14.42
C GLN A 20 4.33 0.76 -13.55
N TRP A 21 3.82 0.72 -12.31
CA TRP A 21 3.84 -0.50 -11.52
C TRP A 21 2.68 -1.39 -11.92
N HIS A 22 2.93 -2.69 -11.96
CA HIS A 22 1.91 -3.69 -12.24
C HIS A 22 1.42 -4.28 -10.92
N ILE A 23 0.12 -4.27 -10.69
CA ILE A 23 -0.45 -4.89 -9.49
C ILE A 23 -0.58 -6.38 -9.76
N LEU A 24 0.22 -7.19 -9.07
CA LEU A 24 0.19 -8.64 -9.22
C LEU A 24 -0.88 -9.27 -8.36
N GLN A 25 -1.02 -8.80 -7.11
CA GLN A 25 -1.98 -9.34 -6.15
C GLN A 25 -2.48 -8.22 -5.25
N ARG A 26 -3.71 -8.37 -4.81
CA ARG A 26 -4.30 -7.56 -3.74
C ARG A 26 -4.70 -8.50 -2.62
N ARG A 27 -4.39 -8.12 -1.37
CA ARG A 27 -4.78 -8.88 -0.17
C ARG A 27 -4.33 -10.34 -0.26
N TRP A 28 -3.06 -10.53 -0.54
CA TRP A 28 -2.47 -11.86 -0.53
C TRP A 28 -2.42 -12.38 0.90
N ARG A 29 -3.06 -13.50 1.16
CA ARG A 29 -3.08 -14.13 2.49
C ARG A 29 -2.39 -15.47 2.44
N SER A 30 -1.46 -15.68 3.38
CA SER A 30 -0.80 -16.95 3.51
C SER A 30 -0.02 -17.02 4.83
N GLY A 31 0.02 -18.21 5.46
CA GLY A 31 0.81 -18.41 6.67
C GLY A 31 0.42 -17.55 7.86
N GLY A 32 -0.82 -17.05 7.92
CA GLY A 32 -1.25 -16.17 9.00
C GLY A 32 -0.91 -14.71 8.78
N GLY A 33 -0.30 -14.38 7.63
CA GLY A 33 -0.01 -13.00 7.25
C GLY A 33 -0.84 -12.54 6.06
N GLU A 34 -0.94 -11.23 5.87
CA GLU A 34 -1.60 -10.63 4.73
C GLU A 34 -0.73 -9.50 4.19
N ILE A 35 -0.64 -9.42 2.86
CA ILE A 35 0.06 -8.33 2.18
C ILE A 35 -0.99 -7.59 1.35
N ASP A 36 -1.12 -6.29 1.59
CA ASP A 36 -2.18 -5.50 0.96
C ASP A 36 -2.01 -5.40 -0.54
N LEU A 37 -0.81 -5.13 -1.02
CA LEU A 37 -0.50 -5.07 -2.45
C LEU A 37 0.85 -5.72 -2.72
N ILE A 38 0.92 -6.49 -3.81
CA ILE A 38 2.17 -7.00 -4.35
C ILE A 38 2.31 -6.42 -5.74
N VAL A 39 3.37 -5.63 -5.96
CA VAL A 39 3.51 -4.84 -7.17
C VAL A 39 4.88 -5.05 -7.82
N LEU A 40 4.90 -4.96 -9.13
CA LEU A 40 6.09 -5.22 -9.94
C LEU A 40 6.44 -4.00 -10.79
N SER A 41 7.69 -3.56 -10.70
CA SER A 41 8.26 -2.61 -11.66
C SER A 41 9.20 -3.37 -12.60
N LYS A 42 8.78 -3.55 -13.85
CA LYS A 42 9.60 -4.26 -14.83
C LYS A 42 10.85 -3.46 -15.20
N SER A 43 10.71 -2.14 -15.31
CA SER A 43 11.83 -1.28 -15.70
C SER A 43 12.93 -1.24 -14.65
N GLN A 44 12.57 -1.32 -13.36
CA GLN A 44 13.53 -1.28 -12.25
C GLN A 44 13.89 -2.68 -11.75
N ALA A 45 13.19 -3.72 -12.22
CA ALA A 45 13.36 -5.10 -11.77
C ALA A 45 13.16 -5.21 -10.25
N ILE A 46 12.10 -4.58 -9.74
CA ILE A 46 11.78 -4.56 -8.31
C ILE A 46 10.40 -5.18 -8.08
N LEU A 47 10.33 -6.05 -7.07
CA LEU A 47 9.08 -6.58 -6.55
C LEU A 47 8.85 -5.97 -5.17
N ALA A 48 7.78 -5.18 -5.01
CA ALA A 48 7.49 -4.52 -3.74
C ALA A 48 6.26 -5.13 -3.08
N PHE A 49 6.40 -5.39 -1.79
CA PHE A 49 5.31 -5.84 -0.93
C PHE A 49 4.87 -4.62 -0.11
N VAL A 50 3.64 -4.17 -0.32
CA VAL A 50 3.18 -2.88 0.19
C VAL A 50 2.11 -3.07 1.26
N GLU A 51 2.34 -2.49 2.42
CA GLU A 51 1.36 -2.39 3.48
C GLU A 51 0.71 -1.01 3.40
N VAL A 52 -0.61 -0.97 3.39
CA VAL A 52 -1.36 0.29 3.32
C VAL A 52 -2.02 0.53 4.68
N LYS A 53 -1.71 1.65 5.31
CA LYS A 53 -2.33 2.07 6.57
C LYS A 53 -3.19 3.28 6.31
N THR A 54 -4.48 3.18 6.63
CA THR A 54 -5.44 4.26 6.48
C THR A 54 -5.91 4.72 7.84
N ARG A 55 -5.76 6.01 8.13
CA ARG A 55 -6.13 6.61 9.42
C ARG A 55 -6.83 7.93 9.18
N SER A 56 -7.56 8.39 10.20
CA SER A 56 -8.07 9.76 10.22
C SER A 56 -6.89 10.73 10.26
N ALA A 57 -7.05 11.89 9.61
CA ALA A 57 -6.01 12.89 9.55
C ALA A 57 -5.52 13.24 10.97
N GLY A 58 -4.21 13.32 11.15
CA GLY A 58 -3.60 13.68 12.44
C GLY A 58 -3.37 12.52 13.39
N ASN A 59 -3.76 11.30 13.05
CA ASN A 59 -3.65 10.13 13.92
C ASN A 59 -2.43 9.24 13.61
N TRP A 60 -1.31 9.88 13.25
CA TRP A 60 -0.07 9.16 12.95
C TRP A 60 0.96 9.35 14.06
N ASP A 61 1.30 8.26 14.76
CA ASP A 61 2.40 8.25 15.72
C ASP A 61 3.72 8.13 14.98
N LEU A 62 4.68 9.01 15.28
CA LEU A 62 6.01 9.00 14.65
C LEU A 62 5.94 8.89 13.13
N GLY A 63 4.98 9.60 12.50
CA GLY A 63 4.78 9.53 11.06
C GLY A 63 4.30 8.19 10.57
N GLY A 64 3.63 7.41 11.43
CA GLY A 64 3.11 6.09 11.07
C GLY A 64 4.14 4.96 11.09
N LYS A 65 5.36 5.25 11.50
CA LYS A 65 6.45 4.25 11.50
C LYS A 65 6.20 3.11 12.49
N LEU A 66 5.42 3.36 13.55
CA LEU A 66 5.07 2.32 14.52
C LEU A 66 3.88 1.45 14.07
N ALA A 67 3.33 1.71 12.88
CA ALA A 67 2.18 0.95 12.37
C ALA A 67 2.52 -0.52 12.12
N ILE A 68 3.80 -0.85 11.95
CA ILE A 68 4.25 -2.21 11.67
C ILE A 68 5.32 -2.60 12.69
N ASP A 69 4.93 -3.42 13.69
CA ASP A 69 5.86 -3.92 14.69
C ASP A 69 6.61 -5.17 14.17
N ASP A 70 7.56 -5.66 14.97
CA ASP A 70 8.39 -6.80 14.59
C ASP A 70 7.58 -8.06 14.31
N ARG A 71 6.51 -8.30 15.06
CA ARG A 71 5.64 -9.46 14.86
C ARG A 71 4.96 -9.38 13.51
N LYS A 72 4.43 -8.22 13.17
CA LYS A 72 3.77 -8.00 11.88
C LYS A 72 4.75 -8.09 10.73
N GLN A 73 5.97 -7.56 10.90
CA GLN A 73 7.02 -7.71 9.90
C GLN A 73 7.32 -9.18 9.64
N GLY A 74 7.42 -9.99 10.68
CA GLY A 74 7.67 -11.42 10.53
C GLY A 74 6.58 -12.13 9.73
N ARG A 75 5.32 -11.78 9.97
CA ARG A 75 4.20 -12.35 9.22
C ARG A 75 4.21 -11.94 7.76
N ILE A 76 4.57 -10.69 7.48
CA ILE A 76 4.67 -10.19 6.10
C ILE A 76 5.83 -10.89 5.38
N TYR A 77 6.98 -11.05 6.03
CA TYR A 77 8.11 -11.79 5.46
C TYR A 77 7.71 -13.21 5.10
N GLU A 78 7.03 -13.90 6.00
CA GLU A 78 6.58 -15.26 5.76
C GLU A 78 5.61 -15.32 4.58
N ALA A 79 4.63 -14.42 4.54
CA ALA A 79 3.67 -14.37 3.44
C ALA A 79 4.38 -14.08 2.11
N ALA A 80 5.39 -13.21 2.11
CA ALA A 80 6.16 -12.90 0.92
C ALA A 80 6.96 -14.11 0.43
N GLN A 81 7.58 -14.84 1.33
CA GLN A 81 8.32 -16.07 0.97
C GLN A 81 7.39 -17.10 0.36
N ILE A 82 6.20 -17.26 0.91
CA ILE A 82 5.21 -18.19 0.37
C ILE A 82 4.77 -17.74 -1.02
N PHE A 83 4.56 -16.43 -1.21
CA PHE A 83 4.24 -15.89 -2.53
C PHE A 83 5.31 -16.25 -3.54
N LEU A 84 6.57 -16.05 -3.22
CA LEU A 84 7.68 -16.36 -4.12
C LEU A 84 7.81 -17.86 -4.41
N SER A 85 7.40 -18.71 -3.47
CA SER A 85 7.40 -20.15 -3.70
C SER A 85 6.35 -20.57 -4.73
N PHE A 86 5.22 -19.86 -4.78
CA PHE A 86 4.19 -20.09 -5.79
C PHE A 86 4.52 -19.46 -7.14
N TYR A 87 5.31 -18.39 -7.14
CA TYR A 87 5.64 -17.62 -8.34
C TYR A 87 7.16 -17.45 -8.46
N PRO A 88 7.88 -18.56 -8.70
CA PRO A 88 9.35 -18.53 -8.70
C PRO A 88 9.95 -17.64 -9.79
N GLN A 89 9.18 -17.28 -10.83
CA GLN A 89 9.63 -16.35 -11.86
C GLN A 89 9.99 -14.96 -11.32
N TRP A 90 9.49 -14.60 -10.13
CA TRP A 90 9.80 -13.32 -9.51
C TRP A 90 10.90 -13.38 -8.45
N SER A 91 11.44 -14.58 -8.17
CA SER A 91 12.35 -14.77 -7.04
C SER A 91 13.73 -14.13 -7.24
N ASP A 92 14.10 -13.84 -8.49
CA ASP A 92 15.39 -13.23 -8.78
C ASP A 92 15.35 -11.70 -8.78
N LEU A 93 14.17 -11.12 -8.58
CA LEU A 93 14.01 -9.67 -8.52
C LEU A 93 14.48 -9.13 -7.18
N THR A 94 14.87 -7.85 -7.17
CA THR A 94 15.07 -7.15 -5.90
C THR A 94 13.72 -7.01 -5.21
N CYS A 95 13.61 -7.56 -4.01
CA CYS A 95 12.39 -7.47 -3.20
C CYS A 95 12.54 -6.39 -2.15
N ARG A 96 11.48 -5.61 -1.91
CA ARG A 96 11.48 -4.61 -0.85
C ARG A 96 10.10 -4.52 -0.23
N PHE A 97 10.05 -4.02 1.00
CA PHE A 97 8.82 -3.86 1.76
C PHE A 97 8.55 -2.39 1.97
N ASP A 98 7.43 -1.92 1.45
CA ASP A 98 7.04 -0.51 1.47
C ASP A 98 5.80 -0.31 2.34
N VAL A 99 5.65 0.90 2.87
CA VAL A 99 4.46 1.27 3.65
C VAL A 99 3.87 2.55 3.09
N ALA A 100 2.57 2.51 2.80
CA ALA A 100 1.83 3.68 2.35
C ALA A 100 0.93 4.17 3.49
N LEU A 101 1.05 5.44 3.83
CA LEU A 101 0.24 6.07 4.88
C LEU A 101 -0.81 6.95 4.23
N VAL A 102 -2.08 6.59 4.41
CA VAL A 102 -3.22 7.26 3.80
C VAL A 102 -4.07 7.91 4.87
N SER A 103 -4.37 9.19 4.71
CA SER A 103 -5.36 9.86 5.56
C SER A 103 -6.73 9.78 4.91
N CYS A 104 -7.74 9.64 5.76
CA CYS A 104 -9.13 9.50 5.34
C CYS A 104 -10.01 10.39 6.21
N GLN A 105 -10.92 11.13 5.60
CA GLN A 105 -11.92 11.90 6.32
C GLN A 105 -13.20 11.94 5.52
N LYS A 106 -14.32 12.24 6.18
CA LYS A 106 -15.59 12.34 5.48
C LYS A 106 -15.50 13.43 4.43
N SER A 107 -16.10 13.16 3.27
CA SER A 107 -16.11 14.09 2.17
C SER A 107 -16.82 15.40 2.58
N SER A 108 -16.20 16.54 2.25
CA SER A 108 -16.82 17.85 2.45
C SER A 108 -17.41 18.33 1.13
N LEU A 109 -18.12 19.47 1.19
CA LEU A 109 -18.66 20.13 0.01
C LEU A 109 -17.55 20.82 -0.80
N LEU A 110 -16.36 20.94 -0.24
CA LEU A 110 -15.23 21.55 -0.95
C LEU A 110 -14.72 20.60 -2.03
N ALA A 111 -14.37 21.17 -3.17
CA ALA A 111 -13.82 20.40 -4.28
C ALA A 111 -12.44 19.83 -3.89
N LEU A 112 -12.18 18.57 -4.27
CA LEU A 112 -10.85 18.00 -4.18
C LEU A 112 -10.00 18.50 -5.34
N PRO A 113 -8.69 18.70 -5.11
CA PRO A 113 -7.76 18.86 -6.21
C PRO A 113 -7.81 17.63 -7.12
N GLU A 114 -7.46 17.82 -8.38
CA GLU A 114 -7.32 16.68 -9.29
C GLU A 114 -6.26 15.71 -8.76
N PHE A 115 -6.47 14.42 -9.00
CA PHE A 115 -5.49 13.40 -8.67
C PHE A 115 -4.20 13.65 -9.47
N SER A 116 -3.06 13.69 -8.77
CA SER A 116 -1.76 13.83 -9.40
C SER A 116 -0.75 12.92 -8.72
N LEU A 117 0.40 12.70 -9.36
CA LEU A 117 1.47 11.89 -8.76
C LEU A 117 2.11 12.59 -7.56
N ASP A 118 2.13 13.93 -7.56
CA ASP A 118 2.73 14.71 -6.48
C ASP A 118 1.80 14.82 -5.27
N TYR A 119 0.49 14.86 -5.53
CA TYR A 119 -0.53 15.05 -4.49
C TYR A 119 -1.65 14.03 -4.70
N PRO A 120 -1.37 12.73 -4.48
CA PRO A 120 -2.37 11.70 -4.71
C PRO A 120 -3.54 11.83 -3.73
N CYS A 121 -4.70 12.18 -4.25
CA CYS A 121 -5.92 12.28 -3.46
C CYS A 121 -7.11 11.81 -4.29
N GLN A 122 -8.10 11.24 -3.63
CA GLN A 122 -9.32 10.73 -4.28
C GLN A 122 -10.51 10.91 -3.36
N ARG A 123 -11.69 11.01 -3.96
CA ARG A 123 -12.96 10.91 -3.24
C ARG A 123 -13.60 9.59 -3.61
N GLN A 124 -13.85 8.75 -2.60
CA GLN A 124 -14.47 7.45 -2.80
C GLN A 124 -15.50 7.21 -1.69
N ALA A 125 -16.67 6.71 -2.05
CA ALA A 125 -17.69 6.26 -1.11
C ALA A 125 -17.99 7.28 0.02
N GLY A 126 -17.99 8.58 -0.30
CA GLY A 126 -18.26 9.64 0.66
C GLY A 126 -17.07 10.04 1.53
N TYR A 127 -15.88 9.57 1.21
CA TYR A 127 -14.64 9.91 1.92
C TYR A 127 -13.65 10.60 1.00
N GLN A 128 -12.84 11.48 1.59
CA GLN A 128 -11.67 12.05 0.93
C GLN A 128 -10.45 11.31 1.44
N LEU A 129 -9.65 10.78 0.51
CA LEU A 129 -8.44 10.04 0.84
C LEU A 129 -7.24 10.77 0.24
N ARG A 130 -6.16 10.79 1.00
CA ARG A 130 -4.91 11.42 0.56
C ARG A 130 -3.74 10.54 0.96
N LEU A 131 -2.84 10.30 0.02
CA LEU A 131 -1.59 9.64 0.34
C LEU A 131 -0.69 10.65 1.05
N GLN A 132 -0.45 10.44 2.34
CA GLN A 132 0.37 11.33 3.15
C GLN A 132 1.84 11.08 2.94
N GLU A 133 2.23 9.80 2.88
CA GLU A 133 3.61 9.42 2.76
C GLU A 133 3.71 8.01 2.19
N TYR A 134 4.69 7.78 1.34
CA TYR A 134 5.02 6.45 0.85
C TYR A 134 6.46 6.14 1.24
N LEU A 135 6.61 5.18 2.15
CA LEU A 135 7.90 4.82 2.74
C LEU A 135 8.47 3.62 2.01
N VAL A 136 9.63 3.80 1.41
CA VAL A 136 10.29 2.78 0.59
C VAL A 136 11.27 2.00 1.46
N ALA A 137 11.27 0.67 1.30
CA ALA A 137 12.23 -0.23 1.95
C ALA A 137 12.25 -0.04 3.48
N VAL A 138 11.06 -0.12 4.11
CA VAL A 138 10.92 0.14 5.54
C VAL A 138 11.53 -0.98 6.38
N PHE A 139 11.50 -2.21 5.89
CA PHE A 139 12.05 -3.37 6.61
C PHE A 139 12.47 -4.48 5.66
#